data_6d72818fb288576d6b3b8cf3ff09d4f5
#
_entry.id   6d72818fb288576d6b3b8cf3ff09d4f5
#
_cell.length_a   1.000
_cell.length_b   1.000
_cell.length_c   1.000
_cell.angle_alpha   90.00
_cell.angle_beta   90.00
_cell.angle_gamma   90.00
#
_symmetry.space_group_name_H-M   'P 1'
#
loop_
_entity.id
_entity.type
_entity.pdbx_description
1 polymer ?
#
loop_
_entity_poly.entity_id
_entity_poly.type
_entity_poly.pdbx_seq_one_letter_code
_entity_poly.pdbx_strand_id
1 'polypeptide(L)'
;HIGEYLASAIFGIDLEESATTPGYDGKFRDGTLIGKTVNVKMYGKREGVLDINEAHMPDYYLVFTGPKTPPESSKGVARPWVISEVFLFDAPGLIKRVRARGVKIGVATSIVSAEWDNARIFPSSLSSPLILSADQERLLGLFFA
;
A
#
# COMPACT_ATOMS: atom_id res chain seq x y z
N HIS A 1 8.96 -11.25 1.88
CA HIS A 1 7.76 -10.92 2.65
C HIS A 1 6.51 -11.06 1.79
N ILE A 2 5.36 -11.23 2.45
CA ILE A 2 4.12 -11.48 1.72
C ILE A 2 3.61 -10.27 0.95
N GLY A 3 3.81 -9.07 1.47
CA GLY A 3 3.44 -7.83 0.78
C GLY A 3 4.18 -7.68 -0.55
N GLU A 4 5.46 -7.95 -0.56
CA GLU A 4 6.27 -7.92 -1.78
C GLU A 4 5.86 -9.03 -2.76
N TYR A 5 5.56 -10.23 -2.24
CA TYR A 5 5.04 -11.31 -3.07
C TYR A 5 3.72 -10.91 -3.76
N LEU A 6 2.79 -10.33 -3.01
CA LEU A 6 1.52 -9.87 -3.55
C LEU A 6 1.71 -8.76 -4.57
N ALA A 7 2.61 -7.82 -4.29
CA ALA A 7 2.95 -6.75 -5.22
C ALA A 7 3.44 -7.30 -6.55
N SER A 8 4.36 -8.25 -6.52
CA SER A 8 4.88 -8.89 -7.72
C SER A 8 3.80 -9.70 -8.46
N ALA A 9 3.08 -10.56 -7.73
CA ALA A 9 2.14 -11.50 -8.35
C ALA A 9 0.86 -10.83 -8.87
N ILE A 10 0.37 -9.80 -8.19
CA ILE A 10 -0.92 -9.19 -8.51
C ILE A 10 -0.75 -7.88 -9.29
N PHE A 11 0.22 -7.05 -8.90
CA PHE A 11 0.36 -5.70 -9.45
C PHE A 11 1.43 -5.57 -10.52
N GLY A 12 2.12 -6.67 -10.87
CA GLY A 12 3.14 -6.64 -11.92
C GLY A 12 4.34 -5.78 -11.56
N ILE A 13 4.78 -5.85 -10.31
CA ILE A 13 5.93 -5.10 -9.83
C ILE A 13 7.18 -5.99 -9.91
N ASP A 14 8.20 -5.50 -10.60
CA ASP A 14 9.52 -6.11 -10.61
C ASP A 14 10.25 -5.66 -9.35
N LEU A 15 10.51 -6.60 -8.44
CA LEU A 15 11.19 -6.33 -7.18
C LEU A 15 12.69 -6.10 -7.41
N GLU A 16 13.26 -5.17 -6.64
CA GLU A 16 14.70 -4.98 -6.62
C GLU A 16 15.39 -6.18 -5.95
N GLU A 17 16.47 -6.65 -6.54
CA GLU A 17 17.23 -7.78 -6.02
C GLU A 17 17.99 -7.44 -4.75
N SER A 18 18.36 -6.17 -4.60
CA SER A 18 19.10 -5.70 -3.42
C SER A 18 18.15 -5.20 -2.35
N ALA A 19 18.19 -5.85 -1.18
CA ALA A 19 17.48 -5.37 0.01
C ALA A 19 17.99 -4.01 0.51
N THR A 20 19.06 -3.49 -0.07
CA THR A 20 19.71 -2.25 0.34
C THR A 20 19.34 -1.05 -0.55
N THR A 21 18.53 -1.23 -1.57
CA THR A 21 18.07 -0.11 -2.39
C THR A 21 17.17 0.79 -1.54
N PRO A 22 17.58 2.03 -1.26
CA PRO A 22 16.80 2.89 -0.38
C PRO A 22 15.58 3.46 -1.09
N GLY A 23 14.47 3.53 -0.36
CA GLY A 23 13.29 4.28 -0.75
C GLY A 23 12.26 3.53 -1.59
N TYR A 24 12.62 2.43 -2.26
CA TYR A 24 11.65 1.66 -3.01
C TYR A 24 11.99 0.17 -3.08
N ASP A 25 10.95 -0.65 -3.26
CA ASP A 25 11.08 -2.11 -3.31
C ASP A 25 11.08 -2.65 -4.74
N GLY A 26 10.59 -1.88 -5.69
CA GLY A 26 10.52 -2.30 -7.08
C GLY A 26 9.98 -1.23 -8.01
N LYS A 27 9.70 -1.65 -9.25
CA LYS A 27 9.13 -0.79 -10.29
C LYS A 27 7.99 -1.51 -10.98
N PHE A 28 6.98 -0.75 -11.39
CA PHE A 28 5.89 -1.30 -12.19
C PHE A 28 6.44 -1.77 -13.55
N ARG A 29 6.12 -3.02 -13.90
CA ARG A 29 6.62 -3.69 -15.11
C ARG A 29 5.86 -3.25 -16.36
N ASP A 30 4.57 -2.96 -16.21
CA ASP A 30 3.68 -2.66 -17.32
C ASP A 30 2.56 -1.71 -16.88
N GLY A 31 1.65 -1.41 -17.80
CA GLY A 31 0.49 -0.57 -17.57
C GLY A 31 0.81 0.93 -17.56
N THR A 32 -0.12 1.72 -17.05
CA THR A 32 -0.02 3.18 -17.03
C THR A 32 1.10 3.71 -16.13
N LEU A 33 1.53 2.90 -15.17
CA LEU A 33 2.57 3.27 -14.20
C LEU A 33 3.93 2.66 -14.53
N ILE A 34 4.11 2.11 -15.74
CA ILE A 34 5.36 1.45 -16.14
C ILE A 34 6.59 2.29 -15.79
N GLY A 35 7.57 1.65 -15.17
CA GLY A 35 8.84 2.29 -14.78
C GLY A 35 8.78 3.13 -13.51
N LYS A 36 7.60 3.39 -12.96
CA LYS A 36 7.46 4.12 -11.70
C LYS A 36 7.92 3.26 -10.53
N THR A 37 8.65 3.90 -9.61
CA THR A 37 9.13 3.23 -8.40
C THR A 37 8.04 3.11 -7.36
N VAL A 38 8.06 2.03 -6.61
CA VAL A 38 7.06 1.74 -5.60
C VAL A 38 7.69 1.17 -4.34
N ASN A 39 7.25 1.69 -3.20
CA ASN A 39 7.55 1.13 -1.89
C ASN A 39 6.30 0.40 -1.39
N VAL A 40 6.48 -0.87 -1.02
CA VAL A 40 5.38 -1.73 -0.59
C VAL A 40 5.33 -1.75 0.93
N LYS A 41 4.15 -1.48 1.47
CA LYS A 41 3.90 -1.49 2.92
C LYS A 41 2.77 -2.45 3.23
N MET A 42 2.90 -3.16 4.35
CA MET A 42 1.86 -4.04 4.83
C MET A 42 1.66 -3.83 6.33
N TYR A 43 0.46 -3.45 6.69
CA TYR A 43 0.07 -3.23 8.09
C TYR A 43 -1.04 -4.20 8.49
N GLY A 44 -0.93 -4.76 9.69
CA GLY A 44 -1.94 -5.68 10.22
C GLY A 44 -3.32 -5.05 10.37
N LYS A 45 -3.37 -3.74 10.59
CA LYS A 45 -4.60 -2.95 10.60
C LYS A 45 -4.31 -1.52 10.15
N ARG A 46 -5.34 -0.81 9.69
CA ARG A 46 -5.22 0.59 9.32
C ARG A 46 -5.28 1.47 10.57
N GLU A 47 -4.17 2.13 10.90
CA GLU A 47 -4.08 3.05 12.05
C GLU A 47 -4.02 4.52 11.64
N GLY A 48 -4.10 4.82 10.36
CA GLY A 48 -4.05 6.19 9.88
C GLY A 48 -2.65 6.79 9.84
N VAL A 49 -1.61 5.95 9.87
CA VAL A 49 -0.22 6.39 9.81
C VAL A 49 0.55 5.64 8.73
N LEU A 50 1.55 6.31 8.17
CA LEU A 50 2.50 5.70 7.23
C LEU A 50 3.93 5.98 7.68
N ASP A 51 4.80 5.00 7.53
CA ASP A 51 6.24 5.16 7.68
C ASP A 51 6.79 5.80 6.40
N ILE A 52 7.23 7.04 6.52
CA ILE A 52 7.73 7.84 5.40
C ILE A 52 9.17 8.28 5.68
N ASN A 53 10.06 7.98 4.74
CA ASN A 53 11.43 8.47 4.75
C ASN A 53 11.58 9.55 3.66
N GLU A 54 11.66 10.82 4.09
CA GLU A 54 11.77 11.95 3.16
C GLU A 54 13.07 11.96 2.35
N ALA A 55 14.13 11.34 2.86
CA ALA A 55 15.42 11.31 2.17
C ALA A 55 15.41 10.38 0.95
N HIS A 56 14.51 9.42 0.93
CA HIS A 56 14.43 8.40 -0.11
C HIS A 56 12.97 8.15 -0.48
N MET A 57 12.45 8.93 -1.43
CA MET A 57 11.05 8.91 -1.82
C MET A 57 10.83 8.04 -3.06
N PRO A 58 9.87 7.11 -3.03
CA PRO A 58 9.41 6.44 -4.24
C PRO A 58 8.43 7.34 -5.00
N ASP A 59 8.02 6.90 -6.19
CA ASP A 59 6.91 7.54 -6.89
C ASP A 59 5.57 7.20 -6.23
N TYR A 60 5.43 5.95 -5.74
CA TYR A 60 4.19 5.47 -5.14
C TYR A 60 4.44 4.66 -3.87
N TYR A 61 3.49 4.73 -2.93
CA TYR A 61 3.35 3.75 -1.86
C TYR A 61 2.19 2.82 -2.18
N LEU A 62 2.46 1.52 -2.24
CA LEU A 62 1.43 0.49 -2.33
C LEU A 62 1.25 -0.09 -0.94
N VAL A 63 0.07 0.09 -0.38
CA VAL A 63 -0.19 -0.22 1.03
C VAL A 63 -1.30 -1.27 1.14
N PHE A 64 -0.98 -2.39 1.77
CA PHE A 64 -1.97 -3.42 2.13
C PHE A 64 -2.31 -3.26 3.59
N THR A 65 -3.59 -3.24 3.93
CA THR A 65 -4.03 -3.17 5.32
C THR A 65 -4.98 -4.30 5.65
N GLY A 66 -4.88 -4.78 6.88
CA GLY A 66 -5.86 -5.68 7.47
C GLY A 66 -7.07 -4.90 8.01
N PRO A 67 -8.04 -5.59 8.62
CA PRO A 67 -9.23 -4.95 9.16
C PRO A 67 -8.87 -4.02 10.32
N LYS A 68 -9.63 -2.93 10.48
CA LYS A 68 -9.47 -1.98 11.60
C LYS A 68 -9.53 -2.68 12.96
N THR A 69 -10.40 -3.68 13.07
CA THR A 69 -10.48 -4.54 14.24
C THR A 69 -10.04 -5.93 13.79
N PRO A 70 -8.93 -6.46 14.31
CA PRO A 70 -8.51 -7.80 13.96
C PRO A 70 -9.63 -8.79 14.29
N PRO A 71 -9.91 -9.77 13.41
CA PRO A 71 -10.89 -10.79 13.72
C PRO A 71 -10.43 -11.55 14.97
N GLU A 72 -11.32 -11.66 15.96
CA GLU A 72 -11.03 -12.45 17.14
C GLU A 72 -10.88 -13.90 16.73
N SER A 73 -9.73 -14.47 17.07
CA SER A 73 -9.50 -15.88 16.88
C SER A 73 -10.23 -16.64 17.99
N SER A 74 -11.38 -17.18 17.68
CA SER A 74 -12.16 -17.97 18.64
C SER A 74 -11.51 -19.28 19.05
N LYS A 75 -10.38 -19.67 18.47
CA LYS A 75 -9.69 -20.94 18.74
C LYS A 75 -8.17 -20.86 18.72
N GLY A 76 -7.59 -19.69 18.95
CA GLY A 76 -6.14 -19.53 18.89
C GLY A 76 -5.54 -19.69 17.49
N VAL A 77 -6.36 -19.80 16.45
CA VAL A 77 -5.91 -19.86 15.06
C VAL A 77 -5.95 -18.45 14.49
N ALA A 78 -4.85 -17.73 14.64
CA ALA A 78 -4.69 -16.48 13.93
C ALA A 78 -4.58 -16.80 12.43
N ARG A 79 -5.47 -16.21 11.62
CA ARG A 79 -5.22 -16.14 10.19
C ARG A 79 -4.08 -15.14 10.00
N PRO A 80 -2.89 -15.55 9.54
CA PRO A 80 -1.73 -14.66 9.52
C PRO A 80 -1.89 -13.50 8.54
N TRP A 81 -2.77 -13.63 7.54
CA TRP A 81 -2.87 -12.65 6.47
C TRP A 81 -4.30 -12.43 6.02
N VAL A 82 -4.85 -11.30 6.46
CA VAL A 82 -6.14 -10.81 6.00
C VAL A 82 -5.93 -9.44 5.40
N ILE A 83 -6.29 -9.28 4.12
CA ILE A 83 -6.25 -8.00 3.44
C ILE A 83 -7.68 -7.48 3.37
N SER A 84 -7.92 -6.31 3.95
CA SER A 84 -9.21 -5.64 3.90
C SER A 84 -9.22 -4.56 2.84
N GLU A 85 -8.12 -3.82 2.72
CA GLU A 85 -8.03 -2.70 1.79
C GLU A 85 -6.63 -2.63 1.17
N VAL A 86 -6.57 -2.10 -0.05
CA VAL A 86 -5.32 -1.78 -0.72
C VAL A 86 -5.39 -0.33 -1.18
N PHE A 87 -4.29 0.38 -0.95
CA PHE A 87 -4.15 1.79 -1.28
C PHE A 87 -2.94 2.01 -2.17
N LEU A 88 -3.08 2.92 -3.13
CA LEU A 88 -1.97 3.39 -3.94
C LEU A 88 -1.86 4.90 -3.77
N PHE A 89 -0.84 5.34 -3.04
CA PHE A 89 -0.59 6.75 -2.80
C PHE A 89 0.44 7.26 -3.81
N ASP A 90 0.14 8.40 -4.43
CA ASP A 90 1.12 9.22 -5.13
C ASP A 90 2.01 9.87 -4.07
N ALA A 91 3.25 9.38 -3.92
CA ALA A 91 4.09 9.76 -2.81
C ALA A 91 4.45 11.26 -2.81
N PRO A 92 4.93 11.87 -3.92
CA PRO A 92 5.24 13.29 -3.92
C PRO A 92 4.03 14.16 -3.59
N GLY A 93 2.87 13.88 -4.16
CA GLY A 93 1.64 14.61 -3.89
C GLY A 93 1.19 14.49 -2.45
N LEU A 94 1.24 13.29 -1.89
CA LEU A 94 0.90 13.02 -0.49
C LEU A 94 1.78 13.82 0.45
N ILE A 95 3.10 13.79 0.23
CA ILE A 95 4.06 14.52 1.07
C ILE A 95 3.81 16.01 1.04
N LYS A 96 3.54 16.56 -0.12
CA LYS A 96 3.20 17.99 -0.27
C LYS A 96 1.99 18.38 0.58
N ARG A 97 0.94 17.56 0.56
CA ARG A 97 -0.27 17.83 1.34
C ARG A 97 -0.06 17.64 2.83
N VAL A 98 0.74 16.64 3.23
CA VAL A 98 1.09 16.40 4.63
C VAL A 98 1.89 17.58 5.19
N ARG A 99 2.88 18.07 4.44
CA ARG A 99 3.65 19.27 4.83
C ARG A 99 2.77 20.50 4.96
N ALA A 100 1.82 20.67 4.05
CA ALA A 100 0.89 21.83 4.10
C ALA A 100 0.03 21.82 5.37
N ARG A 101 -0.22 20.65 5.96
CA ARG A 101 -0.95 20.52 7.24
C ARG A 101 -0.05 20.73 8.46
N GLY A 102 1.26 20.88 8.29
CA GLY A 102 2.20 21.03 9.40
C GLY A 102 2.44 19.77 10.21
N VAL A 103 2.18 18.60 9.63
CA VAL A 103 2.36 17.30 10.29
C VAL A 103 3.82 16.87 10.22
N LYS A 104 4.32 16.30 11.32
CA LYS A 104 5.65 15.73 11.36
C LYS A 104 5.74 14.49 10.48
N ILE A 105 6.72 14.45 9.59
CA ILE A 105 6.97 13.33 8.68
C ILE A 105 8.04 12.42 9.27
N GLY A 106 7.75 11.13 9.36
CA GLY A 106 8.66 10.13 9.89
C GLY A 106 8.03 8.75 9.91
N VAL A 107 8.46 7.93 10.87
CA VAL A 107 8.02 6.54 11.01
C VAL A 107 6.50 6.41 11.23
N ALA A 108 5.88 7.39 11.85
CA ALA A 108 4.44 7.39 12.11
C ALA A 108 3.80 8.69 11.62
N THR A 109 3.88 8.92 10.32
CA THR A 109 3.29 10.11 9.70
C THR A 109 1.77 10.00 9.67
N SER A 110 1.07 10.96 10.29
CA SER A 110 -0.39 11.00 10.33
C SER A 110 -0.96 11.32 8.94
N ILE A 111 -1.83 10.44 8.46
CA ILE A 111 -2.51 10.57 7.17
C ILE A 111 -4.01 10.66 7.43
N VAL A 112 -4.64 11.75 7.00
CA VAL A 112 -6.07 11.94 7.21
C VAL A 112 -6.92 10.98 6.39
N SER A 113 -8.13 10.68 6.85
CA SER A 113 -9.03 9.72 6.21
C SER A 113 -9.30 10.02 4.74
N ALA A 114 -9.38 11.29 4.36
CA ALA A 114 -9.62 11.67 2.96
C ALA A 114 -8.49 11.21 2.03
N GLU A 115 -7.25 11.24 2.50
CA GLU A 115 -6.10 10.74 1.72
C GLU A 115 -6.21 9.24 1.49
N TRP A 116 -6.60 8.49 2.54
CA TRP A 116 -6.82 7.05 2.43
C TRP A 116 -7.95 6.75 1.46
N ASP A 117 -9.07 7.43 1.57
CA ASP A 117 -10.24 7.21 0.70
C ASP A 117 -9.88 7.47 -0.77
N ASN A 118 -9.13 8.54 -1.04
CA ASN A 118 -8.72 8.87 -2.40
C ASN A 118 -7.70 7.90 -2.98
N ALA A 119 -6.87 7.29 -2.14
CA ALA A 119 -5.84 6.35 -2.57
C ALA A 119 -6.34 4.91 -2.68
N ARG A 120 -7.52 4.58 -2.13
CA ARG A 120 -8.02 3.21 -2.11
C ARG A 120 -8.29 2.68 -3.50
N ILE A 121 -7.76 1.48 -3.80
CA ILE A 121 -7.97 0.78 -5.05
C ILE A 121 -8.69 -0.56 -4.88
N PHE A 122 -8.78 -1.07 -3.66
CA PHE A 122 -9.48 -2.32 -3.33
C PHE A 122 -10.12 -2.18 -1.94
N PRO A 123 -11.35 -2.64 -1.71
CA PRO A 123 -12.23 -3.38 -2.63
C PRO A 123 -12.91 -2.51 -3.70
N SER A 124 -12.81 -1.21 -3.59
CA SER A 124 -13.35 -0.30 -4.61
C SER A 124 -12.51 0.96 -4.70
N SER A 125 -12.40 1.52 -5.90
CA SER A 125 -11.70 2.78 -6.15
C SER A 125 -12.71 3.90 -6.40
N LEU A 126 -12.53 5.04 -5.74
CA LEU A 126 -13.35 6.24 -5.96
C LEU A 126 -12.72 7.20 -6.97
N SER A 127 -11.41 7.35 -6.91
CA SER A 127 -10.72 8.38 -7.70
C SER A 127 -9.29 8.02 -8.12
N SER A 128 -8.85 6.79 -7.84
CA SER A 128 -7.50 6.37 -8.22
C SER A 128 -7.36 6.24 -9.74
N PRO A 129 -6.22 6.66 -10.32
CA PRO A 129 -5.93 6.40 -11.73
C PRO A 129 -5.69 4.92 -12.03
N LEU A 130 -5.41 4.11 -11.02
CA LEU A 130 -5.24 2.68 -11.16
C LEU A 130 -6.55 1.98 -10.85
N ILE A 131 -7.17 1.41 -11.89
CA ILE A 131 -8.36 0.58 -11.75
C ILE A 131 -7.92 -0.87 -11.84
N LEU A 132 -8.32 -1.68 -10.86
CA LEU A 132 -7.98 -3.09 -10.84
C LEU A 132 -8.78 -3.85 -11.90
N SER A 133 -8.11 -4.80 -12.57
CA SER A 133 -8.79 -5.75 -13.44
C SER A 133 -9.61 -6.74 -12.60
N ALA A 134 -10.56 -7.41 -13.24
CA ALA A 134 -11.34 -8.46 -12.59
C ALA A 134 -10.44 -9.58 -12.03
N ASP A 135 -9.35 -9.89 -12.73
CA ASP A 135 -8.39 -10.90 -12.29
C ASP A 135 -7.61 -10.47 -11.04
N GLN A 136 -7.19 -9.21 -10.99
CA GLN A 136 -6.54 -8.65 -9.80
C GLN A 136 -7.47 -8.65 -8.60
N GLU A 137 -8.73 -8.26 -8.77
CA GLU A 137 -9.73 -8.30 -7.71
C GLU A 137 -9.97 -9.73 -7.22
N ARG A 138 -10.03 -10.69 -8.13
CA ARG A 138 -10.18 -12.11 -7.79
C ARG A 138 -9.01 -12.61 -6.95
N LEU A 139 -7.78 -12.28 -7.34
CA LEU A 139 -6.58 -12.68 -6.60
C LEU A 139 -6.53 -12.05 -5.20
N LEU A 140 -6.86 -10.77 -5.10
CA LEU A 140 -6.93 -10.10 -3.79
C LEU A 140 -8.01 -10.70 -2.91
N GLY A 141 -9.14 -11.10 -3.51
CA GLY A 141 -10.24 -11.73 -2.80
C GLY A 141 -9.85 -13.03 -2.08
N LEU A 142 -8.81 -13.72 -2.53
CA LEU A 142 -8.30 -14.92 -1.85
C LEU A 142 -7.73 -14.62 -0.46
N PHE A 143 -7.33 -13.38 -0.20
CA PHE A 143 -6.78 -12.94 1.08
C PHE A 143 -7.78 -12.12 1.89
N PHE A 144 -8.96 -11.87 1.34
CA PHE A 144 -10.02 -11.11 1.98
C PHE A 144 -10.74 -11.97 3.04
N ALA A 145 -11.05 -11.37 4.17
CA ALA A 145 -11.76 -12.07 5.24
C ALA A 145 -13.27 -11.93 5.10
#